data_5b85f960baffe0c99da22ba7dce9f27d
#
_entry.id   5b85f960baffe0c99da22ba7dce9f27d
#
_cell.length_a   1.000
_cell.length_b   1.000
_cell.length_c   1.000
_cell.angle_alpha   90.00
_cell.angle_beta   90.00
_cell.angle_gamma   90.00
#
_symmetry.space_group_name_H-M   'P 1'
#
loop_
_entity.id
_entity.type
_entity.pdbx_description
1 polymer ?
#
loop_
_entity_poly.entity_id
_entity_poly.type
_entity_poly.pdbx_seq_one_letter_code
_entity_poly.pdbx_strand_id
1 'polypeptide(L)'
;QRVMIAIALACRPSLLIADEPTTALDVTIQAQIMDVMKDMQQKLGTSIILITHDLGVVAGMCDRVIVMYAGEVVETGTRWEIFKNPQHPYTKGLLRSMPRLDQKKGEPLIPIVGTPPDLIKPPIGCPFTARCSEAMSICEKIDPDATEFSDTHMARCWNLHSMAKEVQYS
;
A
#
# COMPACT_ATOMS: atom_id res chain seq x y z
N GLN A 1 -13.00 -17.96 -10.22
CA GLN A 1 -11.64 -17.44 -10.03
C GLN A 1 -10.57 -18.36 -10.62
N ARG A 2 -10.52 -19.65 -10.25
CA ARG A 2 -9.51 -20.60 -10.78
C ARG A 2 -9.56 -20.71 -12.32
N VAL A 3 -10.75 -20.72 -12.92
CA VAL A 3 -10.92 -20.74 -14.37
C VAL A 3 -10.43 -19.43 -15.00
N MET A 4 -10.70 -18.29 -14.39
CA MET A 4 -10.20 -16.99 -14.85
C MET A 4 -8.65 -16.94 -14.84
N ILE A 5 -8.05 -17.42 -13.77
CA ILE A 5 -6.59 -17.51 -13.68
C ILE A 5 -6.01 -18.46 -14.73
N ALA A 6 -6.65 -19.62 -14.94
CA ALA A 6 -6.24 -20.56 -15.97
C ALA A 6 -6.31 -19.96 -17.38
N ILE A 7 -7.36 -19.20 -17.68
CA ILE A 7 -7.49 -18.47 -18.96
C ILE A 7 -6.38 -17.42 -19.11
N ALA A 8 -6.14 -16.61 -18.08
CA ALA A 8 -5.12 -15.57 -18.10
C ALA A 8 -3.69 -16.14 -18.32
N LEU A 9 -3.45 -17.35 -17.80
CA LEU A 9 -2.15 -18.03 -17.90
C LEU A 9 -2.02 -18.95 -19.13
N ALA A 10 -3.09 -19.22 -19.86
CA ALA A 10 -3.08 -20.14 -21.00
C ALA A 10 -2.05 -19.76 -22.08
N CYS A 11 -1.83 -18.45 -22.30
CA CYS A 11 -0.85 -17.92 -23.25
C CYS A 11 0.56 -17.74 -22.67
N ARG A 12 0.83 -18.19 -21.46
CA ARG A 12 2.12 -18.03 -20.75
C ARG A 12 2.65 -16.60 -20.79
N PRO A 13 1.90 -15.62 -20.24
CA PRO A 13 2.31 -14.22 -20.27
C PRO A 13 3.58 -14.00 -19.43
N SER A 14 4.41 -13.03 -19.82
CA SER A 14 5.54 -12.58 -19.00
C SER A 14 5.11 -11.73 -17.80
N LEU A 15 3.93 -11.12 -17.87
CA LEU A 15 3.32 -10.29 -16.83
C LEU A 15 1.84 -10.63 -16.66
N LEU A 16 1.42 -10.89 -15.43
CA LEU A 16 0.03 -11.05 -15.01
C LEU A 16 -0.38 -9.86 -14.14
N ILE A 17 -1.47 -9.17 -14.49
CA ILE A 17 -2.09 -8.15 -13.64
C ILE A 17 -3.32 -8.78 -12.99
N ALA A 18 -3.31 -8.87 -11.67
CA ALA A 18 -4.38 -9.43 -10.86
C ALA A 18 -5.02 -8.31 -10.01
N ASP A 19 -6.18 -7.85 -10.47
CA ASP A 19 -6.94 -6.80 -9.80
C ASP A 19 -7.96 -7.44 -8.86
N GLU A 20 -7.77 -7.26 -7.56
CA GLU A 20 -8.61 -7.80 -6.48
C GLU A 20 -8.95 -9.30 -6.65
N PRO A 21 -7.97 -10.20 -6.90
CA PRO A 21 -8.25 -11.58 -7.33
C PRO A 21 -8.93 -12.43 -6.25
N THR A 22 -8.99 -11.96 -5.02
CA THR A 22 -9.57 -12.66 -3.87
C THR A 22 -10.81 -12.00 -3.28
N THR A 23 -11.29 -10.92 -3.89
CA THR A 23 -12.51 -10.24 -3.44
C THR A 23 -13.70 -11.18 -3.43
N ALA A 24 -14.50 -11.13 -2.35
CA ALA A 24 -15.67 -11.96 -2.09
C ALA A 24 -15.39 -13.49 -1.94
N LEU A 25 -14.13 -13.87 -1.67
CA LEU A 25 -13.77 -15.25 -1.34
C LEU A 25 -13.60 -15.42 0.17
N ASP A 26 -13.91 -16.62 0.66
CA ASP A 26 -13.55 -16.99 2.03
C ASP A 26 -12.04 -17.16 2.17
N VAL A 27 -11.53 -17.05 3.41
CA VAL A 27 -10.10 -17.05 3.73
C VAL A 27 -9.39 -18.31 3.21
N THR A 28 -10.07 -19.45 3.22
CA THR A 28 -9.49 -20.73 2.77
C THR A 28 -9.29 -20.74 1.26
N ILE A 29 -10.29 -20.29 0.51
CA ILE A 29 -10.22 -20.20 -0.96
C ILE A 29 -9.22 -19.10 -1.35
N GLN A 30 -9.19 -17.98 -0.64
CA GLN A 30 -8.19 -16.94 -0.85
C GLN A 30 -6.76 -17.50 -0.75
N ALA A 31 -6.45 -18.23 0.33
CA ALA A 31 -5.12 -18.86 0.49
C ALA A 31 -4.79 -19.80 -0.68
N GLN A 32 -5.74 -20.66 -1.09
CA GLN A 32 -5.55 -21.56 -2.23
C GLN A 32 -5.28 -20.83 -3.55
N ILE A 33 -5.96 -19.71 -3.79
CA ILE A 33 -5.74 -18.89 -5.00
C ILE A 33 -4.34 -18.28 -4.96
N MET A 34 -3.90 -17.76 -3.81
CA MET A 34 -2.56 -17.22 -3.65
C MET A 34 -1.47 -18.27 -3.86
N ASP A 35 -1.66 -19.48 -3.35
CA ASP A 35 -0.73 -20.60 -3.57
C ASP A 35 -0.64 -20.96 -5.06
N VAL A 36 -1.78 -21.03 -5.76
CA VAL A 36 -1.81 -21.29 -7.21
C VAL A 36 -1.04 -20.20 -7.98
N MET A 37 -1.26 -18.92 -7.65
CA MET A 37 -0.55 -17.81 -8.30
C MET A 37 0.96 -17.87 -8.04
N LYS A 38 1.37 -18.17 -6.82
CA LYS A 38 2.78 -18.32 -6.44
C LYS A 38 3.44 -19.48 -7.15
N ASP A 39 2.79 -20.63 -7.21
CA ASP A 39 3.23 -21.80 -7.95
C ASP A 39 3.43 -21.48 -9.44
N MET A 40 2.51 -20.74 -10.06
CA MET A 40 2.60 -20.34 -11.46
C MET A 40 3.74 -19.36 -11.69
N GLN A 41 3.93 -18.38 -10.80
CA GLN A 41 5.07 -17.47 -10.83
C GLN A 41 6.40 -18.27 -10.86
N GLN A 42 6.55 -19.22 -9.96
CA GLN A 42 7.77 -20.03 -9.88
C GLN A 42 7.97 -20.95 -11.09
N LYS A 43 6.90 -21.59 -11.59
CA LYS A 43 6.98 -22.56 -12.69
C LYS A 43 7.13 -21.92 -14.06
N LEU A 44 6.50 -20.76 -14.28
CA LEU A 44 6.45 -20.10 -15.58
C LEU A 44 7.37 -18.87 -15.68
N GLY A 45 7.93 -18.39 -14.56
CA GLY A 45 8.71 -17.16 -14.53
C GLY A 45 7.88 -15.88 -14.79
N THR A 46 6.56 -15.96 -14.65
CA THR A 46 5.64 -14.83 -14.87
C THR A 46 5.78 -13.82 -13.74
N SER A 47 5.98 -12.54 -14.06
CA SER A 47 5.87 -11.46 -13.08
C SER A 47 4.41 -11.18 -12.74
N ILE A 48 4.11 -10.83 -11.48
CA ILE A 48 2.73 -10.55 -11.05
C ILE A 48 2.64 -9.15 -10.49
N ILE A 49 1.71 -8.34 -11.01
CA ILE A 49 1.24 -7.11 -10.37
C ILE A 49 -0.06 -7.47 -9.65
N LEU A 50 -0.04 -7.39 -8.33
CA LEU A 50 -1.20 -7.67 -7.49
C LEU A 50 -1.78 -6.36 -6.96
N ILE A 51 -3.03 -6.06 -7.33
CA ILE A 51 -3.79 -4.93 -6.80
C ILE A 51 -4.73 -5.47 -5.73
N THR A 52 -4.57 -4.99 -4.50
CA THR A 52 -5.37 -5.45 -3.36
C THR A 52 -5.34 -4.44 -2.21
N HIS A 53 -6.38 -4.46 -1.40
CA HIS A 53 -6.42 -3.74 -0.12
C HIS A 53 -6.05 -4.64 1.08
N ASP A 54 -5.80 -5.93 0.84
CA ASP A 54 -5.42 -6.89 1.90
C ASP A 54 -3.91 -6.90 2.12
N LEU A 55 -3.47 -6.19 3.14
CA LEU A 55 -2.05 -6.11 3.53
C LEU A 55 -1.48 -7.47 3.99
N GLY A 56 -2.32 -8.40 4.46
CA GLY A 56 -1.90 -9.76 4.81
C GLY A 56 -1.44 -10.53 3.57
N VAL A 57 -2.19 -10.39 2.48
CA VAL A 57 -1.84 -10.95 1.16
C VAL A 57 -0.55 -10.32 0.66
N VAL A 58 -0.42 -8.99 0.72
CA VAL A 58 0.80 -8.27 0.33
C VAL A 58 2.01 -8.77 1.10
N ALA A 59 1.89 -8.91 2.43
CA ALA A 59 2.96 -9.40 3.30
C ALA A 59 3.42 -10.83 2.96
N GLY A 60 2.51 -11.68 2.47
CA GLY A 60 2.79 -13.08 2.14
C GLY A 60 3.35 -13.31 0.74
N MET A 61 3.10 -12.41 -0.21
CA MET A 61 3.33 -12.70 -1.62
C MET A 61 4.25 -11.69 -2.34
N CYS A 62 4.20 -10.41 -1.98
CA CYS A 62 4.88 -9.37 -2.74
C CYS A 62 6.34 -9.18 -2.32
N ASP A 63 7.24 -8.96 -3.29
CA ASP A 63 8.64 -8.58 -3.04
C ASP A 63 8.76 -7.07 -2.88
N ARG A 64 8.01 -6.32 -3.71
CA ARG A 64 7.93 -4.86 -3.70
C ARG A 64 6.49 -4.41 -3.52
N VAL A 65 6.31 -3.27 -2.89
CA VAL A 65 5.00 -2.68 -2.59
C VAL A 65 4.96 -1.25 -3.08
N ILE A 66 3.86 -0.89 -3.72
CA ILE A 66 3.52 0.48 -4.09
C ILE A 66 2.26 0.84 -3.32
N VAL A 67 2.35 1.82 -2.44
CA VAL A 67 1.21 2.34 -1.69
C VAL A 67 0.62 3.52 -2.44
N MET A 68 -0.66 3.44 -2.75
CA MET A 68 -1.38 4.48 -3.47
C MET A 68 -2.49 5.08 -2.60
N TYR A 69 -2.68 6.38 -2.74
CA TYR A 69 -3.81 7.09 -2.12
C TYR A 69 -4.37 8.11 -3.10
N ALA A 70 -5.69 8.09 -3.29
CA ALA A 70 -6.39 9.03 -4.19
C ALA A 70 -5.81 9.09 -5.62
N GLY A 71 -5.36 7.94 -6.17
CA GLY A 71 -4.79 7.85 -7.51
C GLY A 71 -3.28 8.15 -7.59
N GLU A 72 -2.66 8.60 -6.51
CA GLU A 72 -1.24 8.93 -6.46
C GLU A 72 -0.41 7.91 -5.69
N VAL A 73 0.84 7.73 -6.11
CA VAL A 73 1.82 6.92 -5.39
C VAL A 73 2.37 7.74 -4.23
N VAL A 74 2.13 7.30 -3.00
CA VAL A 74 2.57 8.01 -1.79
C VAL A 74 3.82 7.40 -1.15
N GLU A 75 4.03 6.09 -1.35
CA GLU A 75 5.23 5.40 -0.87
C GLU A 75 5.51 4.15 -1.71
N THR A 76 6.78 3.84 -1.98
CA THR A 76 7.21 2.58 -2.59
C THR A 76 8.38 2.01 -1.81
N GLY A 77 8.48 0.69 -1.79
CA GLY A 77 9.61 0.03 -1.14
C GLY A 77 9.57 -1.48 -1.33
N THR A 78 10.61 -2.16 -0.82
CA THR A 78 10.52 -3.59 -0.60
C THR A 78 9.46 -3.89 0.43
N ARG A 79 8.92 -5.10 0.44
CA ARG A 79 7.99 -5.55 1.48
C ARG A 79 8.53 -5.24 2.89
N TRP A 80 9.81 -5.50 3.11
CA TRP A 80 10.44 -5.24 4.40
C TRP A 80 10.43 -3.77 4.79
N GLU A 81 10.78 -2.86 3.86
CA GLU A 81 10.80 -1.42 4.11
C GLU A 81 9.41 -0.91 4.46
N ILE A 82 8.39 -1.27 3.66
CA ILE A 82 7.01 -0.83 3.88
C ILE A 82 6.45 -1.34 5.22
N PHE A 83 6.68 -2.60 5.58
CA PHE A 83 6.09 -3.18 6.80
C PHE A 83 6.88 -2.87 8.08
N LYS A 84 8.19 -2.62 7.99
CA LYS A 84 9.05 -2.39 9.17
C LYS A 84 9.48 -0.95 9.36
N ASN A 85 9.59 -0.18 8.28
CA ASN A 85 10.06 1.20 8.31
C ASN A 85 9.21 2.12 7.41
N PRO A 86 7.86 2.12 7.52
CA PRO A 86 7.00 2.98 6.72
C PRO A 86 7.32 4.46 6.99
N GLN A 87 7.34 5.26 5.94
CA GLN A 87 7.67 6.69 6.03
C GLN A 87 6.43 7.56 5.94
N HIS A 88 5.51 7.26 5.00
CA HIS A 88 4.32 8.07 4.79
C HIS A 88 3.27 7.86 5.91
N PRO A 89 2.65 8.93 6.45
CA PRO A 89 1.61 8.80 7.50
C PRO A 89 0.43 7.90 7.12
N TYR A 90 0.04 7.87 5.85
CA TYR A 90 -1.00 6.96 5.37
C TYR A 90 -0.59 5.49 5.50
N THR A 91 0.63 5.13 5.08
CA THR A 91 1.17 3.76 5.22
C THR A 91 1.24 3.34 6.68
N LYS A 92 1.72 4.24 7.55
CA LYS A 92 1.71 4.02 9.01
C LYS A 92 0.29 3.77 9.53
N GLY A 93 -0.68 4.57 9.06
CA GLY A 93 -2.09 4.43 9.41
C GLY A 93 -2.67 3.09 8.97
N LEU A 94 -2.41 2.66 7.73
CA LEU A 94 -2.83 1.35 7.21
C LEU A 94 -2.31 0.21 8.08
N LEU A 95 -1.02 0.22 8.40
CA LEU A 95 -0.40 -0.82 9.22
C LEU A 95 -0.91 -0.84 10.67
N ARG A 96 -1.27 0.33 11.24
CA ARG A 96 -1.87 0.42 12.59
C ARG A 96 -3.33 -0.06 12.63
N SER A 97 -4.03 0.01 11.49
CA SER A 97 -5.42 -0.48 11.38
C SER A 97 -5.52 -1.99 11.15
N MET A 98 -4.39 -2.69 10.95
CA MET A 98 -4.38 -4.15 10.81
C MET A 98 -4.44 -4.86 12.16
N PRO A 99 -5.21 -5.96 12.26
CA PRO A 99 -5.10 -6.87 13.39
C PRO A 99 -3.71 -7.50 13.47
N ARG A 100 -3.06 -7.43 14.61
CA ARG A 100 -1.76 -8.05 14.84
C ARG A 100 -1.92 -9.31 15.67
N LEU A 101 -1.19 -10.37 15.35
CA LEU A 101 -1.23 -11.64 16.11
C LEU A 101 -0.71 -11.48 17.55
N ASP A 102 0.18 -10.51 17.79
CA ASP A 102 0.76 -10.16 19.08
C ASP A 102 -0.05 -9.12 19.87
N GLN A 103 -1.17 -8.63 19.31
CA GLN A 103 -2.04 -7.65 19.95
C GLN A 103 -2.78 -8.27 21.12
N LYS A 104 -2.78 -7.59 22.26
CA LYS A 104 -3.55 -8.04 23.44
C LYS A 104 -5.04 -8.04 23.11
N LYS A 105 -5.76 -9.09 23.53
CA LYS A 105 -7.21 -9.15 23.39
C LYS A 105 -7.85 -7.91 24.02
N GLY A 106 -8.58 -7.13 23.18
CA GLY A 106 -9.27 -5.92 23.64
C GLY A 106 -8.58 -4.59 23.30
N GLU A 107 -7.39 -4.59 22.72
CA GLU A 107 -6.82 -3.34 22.16
C GLU A 107 -7.61 -2.94 20.92
N PRO A 108 -8.17 -1.71 20.86
CA PRO A 108 -8.92 -1.27 19.69
C PRO A 108 -7.99 -1.06 18.51
N LEU A 109 -8.43 -1.46 17.30
CA LEU A 109 -7.79 -1.05 16.06
C LEU A 109 -7.97 0.46 15.88
N ILE A 110 -6.91 1.15 15.48
CA ILE A 110 -6.96 2.60 15.25
C ILE A 110 -7.25 2.84 13.76
N PRO A 111 -8.50 3.14 13.40
CA PRO A 111 -8.84 3.40 12.01
C PRO A 111 -8.27 4.75 11.55
N ILE A 112 -8.03 4.89 10.24
CA ILE A 112 -7.73 6.19 9.64
C ILE A 112 -9.03 6.98 9.58
N VAL A 113 -9.13 8.03 10.39
CA VAL A 113 -10.33 8.88 10.51
C VAL A 113 -10.58 9.68 9.23
N GLY A 114 -11.85 10.01 8.96
CA GLY A 114 -12.28 10.84 7.82
C GLY A 114 -12.53 10.04 6.54
N THR A 115 -12.98 10.74 5.50
CA THR A 115 -13.31 10.19 4.19
C THR A 115 -12.22 10.52 3.17
N PRO A 116 -11.95 9.63 2.17
CA PRO A 116 -11.09 9.97 1.04
C PRO A 116 -11.59 11.20 0.29
N PRO A 117 -10.70 11.94 -0.39
CA PRO A 117 -11.09 13.12 -1.17
C PRO A 117 -11.93 12.72 -2.39
N ASP A 118 -12.74 13.67 -2.86
CA ASP A 118 -13.45 13.52 -4.12
C ASP A 118 -12.46 13.64 -5.29
N LEU A 119 -12.34 12.58 -6.08
CA LEU A 119 -11.43 12.53 -7.23
C LEU A 119 -11.94 13.32 -8.45
N ILE A 120 -13.19 13.78 -8.46
CA ILE A 120 -13.70 14.71 -9.49
C ILE A 120 -13.06 16.09 -9.31
N LYS A 121 -12.73 16.44 -8.06
CA LYS A 121 -12.02 17.69 -7.70
C LYS A 121 -10.85 17.33 -6.78
N PRO A 122 -9.75 16.79 -7.33
CA PRO A 122 -8.61 16.40 -6.53
C PRO A 122 -8.03 17.62 -5.79
N PRO A 123 -7.51 17.43 -4.57
CA PRO A 123 -6.83 18.50 -3.84
C PRO A 123 -5.59 18.97 -4.61
N ILE A 124 -5.20 20.22 -4.41
CA ILE A 124 -4.04 20.85 -5.10
C ILE A 124 -2.71 20.32 -4.51
N GLY A 125 -2.69 20.11 -3.18
CA GLY A 125 -1.51 19.60 -2.46
C GLY A 125 -1.62 18.12 -2.15
N CYS A 126 -0.96 17.69 -1.08
CA CYS A 126 -0.97 16.28 -0.68
C CYS A 126 -2.40 15.74 -0.50
N PRO A 127 -2.81 14.70 -1.22
CA PRO A 127 -4.19 14.21 -1.18
C PRO A 127 -4.60 13.63 0.17
N PHE A 128 -3.64 13.26 1.02
CA PHE A 128 -3.91 12.72 2.35
C PHE A 128 -4.09 13.81 3.43
N THR A 129 -3.86 15.09 3.13
CA THR A 129 -3.83 16.20 4.10
C THR A 129 -5.05 16.23 5.03
N ALA A 130 -6.26 16.12 4.51
CA ALA A 130 -7.49 16.17 5.30
C ALA A 130 -7.65 15.06 6.34
N ARG A 131 -6.88 13.98 6.22
CA ARG A 131 -6.89 12.81 7.12
C ARG A 131 -5.57 12.58 7.86
N CYS A 132 -4.60 13.45 7.60
CA CYS A 132 -3.25 13.33 8.16
C CYS A 132 -3.19 14.00 9.53
N SER A 133 -2.86 13.25 10.58
CA SER A 133 -2.63 13.82 11.92
C SER A 133 -1.36 14.66 12.03
N GLU A 134 -0.48 14.58 11.02
CA GLU A 134 0.80 15.28 10.94
C GLU A 134 0.78 16.34 9.82
N ALA A 135 -0.42 16.80 9.39
CA ALA A 135 -0.55 17.75 8.30
C ALA A 135 0.01 19.13 8.68
N MET A 136 0.73 19.74 7.75
CA MET A 136 1.24 21.10 7.82
C MET A 136 0.53 22.00 6.81
N SER A 137 0.57 23.32 6.98
CA SER A 137 -0.07 24.28 6.06
C SER A 137 0.41 24.16 4.61
N ILE A 138 1.64 23.70 4.39
CA ILE A 138 2.19 23.46 3.05
C ILE A 138 1.50 22.29 2.35
N CYS A 139 1.07 21.27 3.11
CA CYS A 139 0.42 20.08 2.56
C CYS A 139 -0.88 20.38 1.80
N GLU A 140 -1.56 21.48 2.14
CA GLU A 140 -2.78 21.91 1.45
C GLU A 140 -2.51 22.61 0.11
N LYS A 141 -1.28 23.12 -0.08
CA LYS A 141 -0.97 24.05 -1.16
C LYS A 141 -0.09 23.44 -2.24
N ILE A 142 0.82 22.57 -1.85
CA ILE A 142 1.87 22.03 -2.72
C ILE A 142 1.99 20.54 -2.46
N ASP A 143 1.98 19.77 -3.55
CA ASP A 143 2.22 18.34 -3.48
C ASP A 143 3.71 18.07 -3.17
N PRO A 144 4.02 17.15 -2.22
CA PRO A 144 5.40 16.88 -1.84
C PRO A 144 6.17 16.14 -2.93
N ASP A 145 7.42 16.52 -3.14
CA ASP A 145 8.36 15.74 -3.94
C ASP A 145 8.70 14.41 -3.25
N ALA A 146 9.20 13.47 -4.06
CA ALA A 146 9.67 12.18 -3.54
C ALA A 146 10.97 12.37 -2.75
N THR A 147 11.00 11.85 -1.53
CA THR A 147 12.22 11.68 -0.73
C THR A 147 12.69 10.25 -0.85
N GLU A 148 13.90 10.04 -1.32
CA GLU A 148 14.53 8.72 -1.47
C GLU A 148 15.30 8.35 -0.20
N PHE A 149 15.10 7.13 0.29
CA PHE A 149 15.79 6.56 1.47
C PHE A 149 16.79 5.49 1.06
N SER A 150 16.52 4.80 -0.04
CA SER A 150 17.37 3.79 -0.66
C SER A 150 17.00 3.67 -2.14
N ASP A 151 17.74 2.84 -2.89
CA ASP A 151 17.44 2.55 -4.31
C ASP A 151 16.04 1.94 -4.53
N THR A 152 15.41 1.45 -3.48
CA THR A 152 14.10 0.79 -3.52
C THR A 152 13.01 1.51 -2.75
N HIS A 153 13.35 2.40 -1.80
CA HIS A 153 12.41 3.01 -0.88
C HIS A 153 12.32 4.51 -1.09
N MET A 154 11.14 4.99 -1.43
CA MET A 154 10.82 6.41 -1.50
C MET A 154 9.44 6.71 -0.92
N ALA A 155 9.24 7.94 -0.42
CA ALA A 155 7.94 8.43 0.03
C ALA A 155 7.75 9.91 -0.31
N ARG A 156 6.50 10.30 -0.57
CA ARG A 156 6.09 11.68 -0.88
C ARG A 156 5.41 12.29 0.34
N CYS A 157 6.17 13.00 1.16
CA CYS A 157 5.64 13.61 2.38
C CYS A 157 6.48 14.80 2.83
N TRP A 158 5.86 15.93 3.10
CA TRP A 158 6.55 17.14 3.60
C TRP A 158 7.23 16.93 4.95
N ASN A 159 6.75 16.04 5.82
CA ASN A 159 7.42 15.71 7.08
C ASN A 159 8.80 15.08 6.92
N LEU A 160 9.15 14.65 5.71
CA LEU A 160 10.45 14.07 5.38
C LEU A 160 11.46 15.12 4.91
N HIS A 161 11.00 16.33 4.63
CA HIS A 161 11.85 17.44 4.22
C HIS A 161 12.77 17.88 5.38
N SER A 162 14.02 18.23 5.08
CA SER A 162 15.01 18.60 6.09
C SER A 162 14.56 19.74 7.01
N MET A 163 13.83 20.72 6.48
CA MET A 163 13.30 21.84 7.24
C MET A 163 12.04 21.55 8.07
N ALA A 164 11.38 20.40 7.85
CA ALA A 164 10.17 20.06 8.59
C ALA A 164 10.42 19.90 10.09
N LYS A 165 11.63 19.48 10.47
CA LYS A 165 12.03 19.31 11.87
C LYS A 165 12.17 20.62 12.62
N GLU A 166 12.48 21.74 11.94
CA GLU A 166 12.63 23.05 12.54
C GLU A 166 11.29 23.70 12.87
N VAL A 167 10.25 23.38 12.11
CA VAL A 167 8.89 23.96 12.29
C VAL A 167 8.13 23.31 13.44
N GLN A 168 8.48 22.09 13.85
CA GLN A 168 7.81 21.37 14.95
C GLN A 168 8.24 21.83 16.35
N TYR A 169 9.28 22.64 16.47
CA TYR A 169 9.84 23.14 17.74
C TYR A 169 9.67 24.65 17.95
N SER A 170 8.90 25.35 17.10
CA SER A 170 8.67 26.80 17.23
C SER A 170 7.25 27.14 17.74
#